data_683761f931ed731a74e4bce59cf983ab
#
_entry.id   683761f931ed731a74e4bce59cf983ab
#
_cell.length_a   1.000
_cell.length_b   1.000
_cell.length_c   1.000
_cell.angle_alpha   90.00
_cell.angle_beta   90.00
_cell.angle_gamma   90.00
#
_symmetry.space_group_name_H-M   'P 1'
#
loop_
_entity.id
_entity.type
_entity.pdbx_description
1 polymer ?
#
loop_
_entity_poly.entity_id
_entity_poly.type
_entity_poly.pdbx_seq_one_letter_code
_entity_poly.pdbx_strand_id
1 'polypeptide(L)'
;MRVLLSAIALLLAGSASAFAPAPICRQNNVAAASSPLFMSEAATAEPAAMADAGKPPAESDADSNVADDTIPTKLPSDVGMDYVPLATMLATGQWAEADQFTRDALIELAGSKEKGRTFVYWTEVKRIPSTDLATIERLWNKFSKGKFGYSVQKKKWRQSKGDFEAWCKKIGWTTTDGEVERKKRWFGASEFIYDLKKAPEGHLPLTSALRGTSLIKELLNHPVWENDDWKKEP
;
A
#
# COMPACT_ATOMS: atom_id res chain seq x y z
N MET A 1 -25.19 72.08 6.74
CA MET A 1 -26.45 71.24 6.66
C MET A 1 -26.20 69.96 7.42
N ARG A 2 -27.06 69.70 8.39
CA ARG A 2 -27.00 68.59 9.37
C ARG A 2 -27.36 67.26 8.73
N VAL A 3 -26.62 66.21 9.03
CA VAL A 3 -27.02 64.83 8.69
C VAL A 3 -26.94 63.99 9.95
N LEU A 4 -28.07 63.34 10.26
CA LEU A 4 -28.31 62.55 11.43
C LEU A 4 -27.54 61.21 11.43
N LEU A 5 -26.96 60.86 12.57
CA LEU A 5 -26.58 59.50 12.94
C LEU A 5 -27.81 58.74 13.39
N SER A 6 -27.99 57.57 12.84
CA SER A 6 -28.88 56.51 13.39
C SER A 6 -28.07 55.34 13.85
N ALA A 7 -27.99 55.12 15.14
CA ALA A 7 -27.41 53.95 15.76
C ALA A 7 -28.48 52.85 15.87
N ILE A 8 -28.24 51.68 15.35
CA ILE A 8 -29.04 50.47 15.59
C ILE A 8 -28.17 49.55 16.44
N ALA A 9 -28.54 49.42 17.71
CA ALA A 9 -27.99 48.46 18.62
C ALA A 9 -28.77 47.12 18.44
N LEU A 10 -28.08 46.05 18.01
CA LEU A 10 -28.64 44.72 17.96
C LEU A 10 -28.13 43.91 19.15
N LEU A 11 -29.03 43.59 20.07
CA LEU A 11 -28.79 42.67 21.20
C LEU A 11 -28.61 41.23 20.65
N LEU A 12 -27.46 40.62 20.88
CA LEU A 12 -27.24 39.19 20.72
C LEU A 12 -27.33 38.52 22.09
N ALA A 13 -28.45 37.83 22.32
CA ALA A 13 -28.60 36.91 23.44
C ALA A 13 -27.84 35.62 23.15
N GLY A 14 -26.74 35.38 23.86
CA GLY A 14 -25.98 34.16 23.79
C GLY A 14 -26.66 33.04 24.58
N SER A 15 -27.02 31.96 23.89
CA SER A 15 -27.41 30.71 24.53
C SER A 15 -26.17 29.83 24.75
N ALA A 16 -25.72 29.71 25.98
CA ALA A 16 -24.70 28.78 26.39
C ALA A 16 -25.30 27.39 26.54
N SER A 17 -25.00 26.50 25.60
CA SER A 17 -25.27 25.06 25.76
C SER A 17 -24.10 24.41 26.51
N ALA A 18 -24.39 24.03 27.76
CA ALA A 18 -23.50 23.23 28.59
C ALA A 18 -23.42 21.79 28.04
N PHE A 19 -22.24 21.41 27.59
CA PHE A 19 -21.93 20.02 27.19
C PHE A 19 -21.53 19.24 28.44
N ALA A 20 -22.40 18.35 28.91
CA ALA A 20 -22.09 17.43 30.00
C ALA A 20 -21.35 16.21 29.46
N PRO A 21 -20.25 15.76 30.10
CA PRO A 21 -19.59 14.54 29.71
C PRO A 21 -20.36 13.31 30.19
N ALA A 22 -20.51 12.34 29.29
CA ALA A 22 -21.14 11.04 29.60
C ALA A 22 -20.21 10.18 30.49
N PRO A 23 -20.77 9.33 31.38
CA PRO A 23 -19.98 8.51 32.28
C PRO A 23 -19.32 7.35 31.58
N ILE A 24 -18.03 7.14 31.91
CA ILE A 24 -17.22 6.00 31.51
C ILE A 24 -17.75 4.75 32.20
N CYS A 25 -18.30 3.83 31.43
CA CYS A 25 -18.69 2.52 31.94
C CYS A 25 -17.44 1.61 31.97
N ARG A 26 -16.95 1.40 33.19
CA ARG A 26 -15.85 0.47 33.52
C ARG A 26 -16.46 -0.93 33.65
N GLN A 27 -16.28 -1.80 32.71
CA GLN A 27 -16.55 -3.22 32.87
C GLN A 27 -15.26 -4.00 33.09
N ASN A 28 -15.03 -4.31 34.38
CA ASN A 28 -14.18 -5.41 34.78
C ASN A 28 -14.97 -6.71 34.57
N ASN A 29 -14.44 -7.64 33.83
CA ASN A 29 -14.76 -9.05 34.03
C ASN A 29 -13.53 -9.90 33.81
N VAL A 30 -13.01 -10.35 34.93
CA VAL A 30 -12.11 -11.45 35.10
C VAL A 30 -12.96 -12.72 35.12
N ALA A 31 -12.69 -13.64 34.21
CA ALA A 31 -13.06 -15.03 34.40
C ALA A 31 -12.03 -15.92 33.71
N ALA A 32 -11.23 -16.55 34.54
CA ALA A 32 -10.40 -17.69 34.20
C ALA A 32 -11.29 -18.93 34.00
N ALA A 33 -11.02 -19.69 32.95
CA ALA A 33 -11.41 -21.09 32.88
C ALA A 33 -10.43 -21.83 31.96
N SER A 34 -9.50 -22.45 32.56
CA SER A 34 -9.00 -23.85 32.54
C SER A 34 -9.27 -24.65 31.27
N SER A 35 -8.14 -25.08 30.71
CA SER A 35 -7.99 -26.15 29.72
C SER A 35 -8.51 -27.50 30.21
N PRO A 36 -8.81 -28.43 29.33
CA PRO A 36 -8.39 -29.80 29.58
C PRO A 36 -7.39 -30.30 28.53
N LEU A 37 -6.32 -30.86 29.09
CA LEU A 37 -5.43 -31.84 28.49
C LEU A 37 -6.23 -33.03 27.95
N PHE A 38 -5.97 -33.45 26.74
CA PHE A 38 -6.27 -34.78 26.27
C PHE A 38 -4.97 -35.45 25.86
N MET A 39 -4.54 -36.35 26.69
CA MET A 39 -3.48 -37.37 26.48
C MET A 39 -4.09 -38.59 25.83
N SER A 40 -3.19 -39.34 25.20
CA SER A 40 -3.29 -40.76 24.81
C SER A 40 -3.66 -40.94 23.33
N GLU A 41 -3.10 -41.81 22.56
CA GLU A 41 -2.34 -43.04 22.83
C GLU A 41 -1.52 -43.41 21.60
N ALA A 42 -0.36 -43.99 21.83
CA ALA A 42 0.52 -44.59 20.83
C ALA A 42 -0.04 -45.91 20.31
N ALA A 43 0.04 -46.12 19.00
CA ALA A 43 0.00 -47.45 18.44
C ALA A 43 1.08 -47.61 17.38
N THR A 44 2.04 -48.41 17.72
CA THR A 44 3.16 -48.97 16.97
C THR A 44 2.66 -49.95 15.93
N ALA A 45 3.10 -49.89 14.69
CA ALA A 45 3.33 -51.02 13.81
C ALA A 45 4.13 -50.61 12.57
N GLU A 46 5.34 -51.08 12.48
CA GLU A 46 6.17 -51.37 11.29
C GLU A 46 6.11 -52.89 11.02
N PRO A 47 6.70 -53.45 9.94
CA PRO A 47 6.95 -53.01 8.57
C PRO A 47 6.51 -54.07 7.52
N ALA A 48 6.48 -53.71 6.25
CA ALA A 48 6.75 -54.68 5.18
C ALA A 48 7.21 -54.00 3.89
N ALA A 49 8.33 -54.50 3.40
CA ALA A 49 9.04 -54.17 2.18
C ALA A 49 8.35 -54.58 0.92
N MET A 50 8.61 -53.92 -0.20
CA MET A 50 9.35 -54.40 -1.37
C MET A 50 9.11 -53.51 -2.60
N ALA A 51 10.24 -53.04 -3.10
CA ALA A 51 10.65 -52.78 -4.47
C ALA A 51 9.65 -52.90 -5.63
N ASP A 52 9.54 -51.82 -6.44
CA ASP A 52 9.64 -51.98 -7.89
C ASP A 52 10.26 -50.69 -8.51
N ALA A 53 11.30 -50.93 -9.33
CA ALA A 53 12.04 -49.93 -10.07
C ALA A 53 11.26 -49.57 -11.33
N GLY A 54 10.61 -48.41 -11.35
CA GLY A 54 9.95 -47.80 -12.52
C GLY A 54 10.74 -46.59 -13.02
N LYS A 55 11.36 -46.78 -14.18
CA LYS A 55 11.97 -45.86 -15.13
C LYS A 55 11.46 -44.42 -15.05
N PRO A 56 12.34 -43.37 -15.03
CA PRO A 56 11.92 -41.97 -15.09
C PRO A 56 11.24 -41.65 -16.43
N PRO A 57 10.14 -40.90 -16.42
CA PRO A 57 9.59 -40.34 -17.66
C PRO A 57 10.47 -39.21 -18.16
N ALA A 58 10.57 -39.16 -19.47
CA ALA A 58 11.36 -38.23 -20.27
C ALA A 58 11.13 -36.77 -19.87
N GLU A 59 12.23 -36.04 -19.91
CA GLU A 59 12.32 -34.60 -19.96
C GLU A 59 11.35 -34.09 -21.04
N SER A 60 10.28 -33.44 -20.60
CA SER A 60 9.52 -32.55 -21.46
C SER A 60 10.21 -31.21 -21.41
N ASP A 61 10.70 -30.75 -22.54
CA ASP A 61 11.19 -29.41 -22.80
C ASP A 61 10.18 -28.37 -22.33
N ALA A 62 10.27 -27.99 -21.06
CA ALA A 62 9.63 -26.79 -20.55
C ALA A 62 10.49 -25.63 -20.97
N ASP A 63 10.01 -24.92 -21.97
CA ASP A 63 10.45 -23.62 -22.44
C ASP A 63 10.89 -22.76 -21.24
N SER A 64 12.22 -22.69 -21.05
CA SER A 64 12.87 -21.96 -19.97
C SER A 64 12.89 -20.48 -20.31
N ASN A 65 11.74 -19.85 -20.30
CA ASN A 65 11.66 -18.41 -20.08
C ASN A 65 11.66 -18.16 -18.57
N VAL A 66 12.77 -18.54 -17.92
CA VAL A 66 13.09 -18.14 -16.55
C VAL A 66 13.30 -16.64 -16.59
N ALA A 67 12.25 -15.89 -16.35
CA ALA A 67 12.38 -14.49 -16.01
C ALA A 67 13.37 -14.42 -14.84
N ASP A 68 14.40 -13.61 -14.99
CA ASP A 68 15.44 -13.38 -13.98
C ASP A 68 14.79 -12.81 -12.71
N ASP A 69 14.30 -13.68 -11.84
CA ASP A 69 13.73 -13.34 -10.52
C ASP A 69 14.83 -13.09 -9.48
N THR A 70 16.08 -12.95 -9.93
CA THR A 70 17.23 -12.66 -9.07
C THR A 70 17.05 -11.29 -8.41
N ILE A 71 17.21 -11.24 -7.10
CA ILE A 71 17.20 -9.97 -6.37
C ILE A 71 18.38 -9.12 -6.86
N PRO A 72 18.16 -7.86 -7.26
CA PRO A 72 19.23 -6.97 -7.65
C PRO A 72 20.27 -6.81 -6.55
N THR A 73 21.55 -6.88 -6.90
CA THR A 73 22.65 -6.73 -5.92
C THR A 73 22.87 -5.28 -5.52
N LYS A 74 22.44 -4.33 -6.34
CA LYS A 74 22.54 -2.90 -6.07
C LYS A 74 21.16 -2.30 -5.84
N LEU A 75 20.96 -1.82 -4.62
CA LEU A 75 19.73 -1.18 -4.16
C LEU A 75 20.08 0.19 -3.58
N PRO A 76 20.39 1.20 -4.42
CA PRO A 76 20.86 2.49 -3.96
C PRO A 76 19.82 3.24 -3.15
N SER A 77 20.28 3.92 -2.10
CA SER A 77 19.50 4.79 -1.24
C SER A 77 20.32 6.01 -0.85
N ASP A 78 19.76 7.20 -0.94
CA ASP A 78 20.42 8.43 -0.49
C ASP A 78 20.35 8.58 1.04
N VAL A 79 19.39 7.93 1.70
CA VAL A 79 19.20 7.98 3.14
C VAL A 79 19.71 6.73 3.87
N GLY A 80 20.23 5.74 3.13
CA GLY A 80 20.71 4.47 3.70
C GLY A 80 19.61 3.49 4.07
N MET A 81 18.44 3.58 3.43
CA MET A 81 17.34 2.64 3.64
C MET A 81 17.68 1.27 3.04
N ASP A 82 17.40 0.21 3.79
CA ASP A 82 17.55 -1.17 3.32
C ASP A 82 16.32 -1.61 2.52
N TYR A 83 16.51 -1.87 1.23
CA TYR A 83 15.46 -2.34 0.32
C TYR A 83 15.50 -3.86 0.07
N VAL A 84 16.40 -4.60 0.72
CA VAL A 84 16.45 -6.08 0.61
C VAL A 84 15.14 -6.73 1.07
N PRO A 85 14.49 -6.29 2.18
CA PRO A 85 13.19 -6.82 2.56
C PRO A 85 12.13 -6.61 1.49
N LEU A 86 12.05 -5.42 0.88
CA LEU A 86 11.10 -5.14 -0.20
C LEU A 86 11.33 -6.05 -1.41
N ALA A 87 12.59 -6.20 -1.83
CA ALA A 87 12.96 -7.06 -2.94
C ALA A 87 12.58 -8.53 -2.67
N THR A 88 12.82 -9.01 -1.45
CA THR A 88 12.45 -10.36 -1.03
C THR A 88 10.95 -10.58 -1.04
N MET A 89 10.17 -9.65 -0.48
CA MET A 89 8.71 -9.72 -0.47
C MET A 89 8.13 -9.76 -1.90
N LEU A 90 8.65 -8.92 -2.79
CA LEU A 90 8.21 -8.89 -4.18
C LEU A 90 8.61 -10.16 -4.94
N ALA A 91 9.83 -10.67 -4.73
CA ALA A 91 10.31 -11.92 -5.36
C ALA A 91 9.49 -13.14 -4.91
N THR A 92 9.04 -13.15 -3.66
CA THR A 92 8.21 -14.23 -3.10
C THR A 92 6.71 -14.03 -3.32
N GLY A 93 6.30 -12.95 -4.00
CA GLY A 93 4.89 -12.66 -4.28
C GLY A 93 4.08 -12.19 -3.08
N GLN A 94 4.73 -11.72 -2.03
CA GLN A 94 4.09 -11.14 -0.83
C GLN A 94 3.70 -9.68 -1.11
N TRP A 95 2.72 -9.50 -2.00
CA TRP A 95 2.34 -8.18 -2.51
C TRP A 95 1.75 -7.25 -1.45
N ALA A 96 1.05 -7.79 -0.45
CA ALA A 96 0.45 -7.00 0.62
C ALA A 96 1.50 -6.45 1.58
N GLU A 97 2.48 -7.27 1.92
CA GLU A 97 3.61 -6.91 2.79
C GLU A 97 4.53 -5.91 2.08
N ALA A 98 4.81 -6.14 0.78
CA ALA A 98 5.58 -5.22 -0.05
C ALA A 98 4.91 -3.85 -0.17
N ASP A 99 3.58 -3.82 -0.29
CA ASP A 99 2.80 -2.58 -0.30
C ASP A 99 2.86 -1.85 1.04
N GLN A 100 2.75 -2.58 2.15
CA GLN A 100 2.90 -1.99 3.48
C GLN A 100 4.30 -1.42 3.68
N PHE A 101 5.35 -2.20 3.34
CA PHE A 101 6.72 -1.72 3.39
C PHE A 101 6.92 -0.44 2.57
N THR A 102 6.36 -0.40 1.36
CA THR A 102 6.46 0.78 0.49
C THR A 102 5.82 2.02 1.12
N ARG A 103 4.67 1.87 1.77
CA ARG A 103 4.01 2.98 2.49
C ARG A 103 4.83 3.47 3.67
N ASP A 104 5.39 2.54 4.46
CA ASP A 104 6.23 2.87 5.62
C ASP A 104 7.53 3.54 5.17
N ALA A 105 8.14 3.07 4.08
CA ALA A 105 9.29 3.69 3.46
C ALA A 105 9.01 5.14 3.03
N LEU A 106 7.89 5.42 2.38
CA LEU A 106 7.53 6.79 2.00
C LEU A 106 7.37 7.71 3.21
N ILE A 107 6.84 7.21 4.33
CA ILE A 107 6.71 7.98 5.58
C ILE A 107 8.09 8.35 6.14
N GLU A 108 9.02 7.42 6.11
CA GLU A 108 10.40 7.61 6.56
C GLU A 108 11.15 8.57 5.64
N LEU A 109 11.15 8.32 4.32
CA LEU A 109 11.80 9.14 3.30
C LEU A 109 11.32 10.59 3.29
N ALA A 110 10.03 10.83 3.57
CA ALA A 110 9.47 12.17 3.69
C ALA A 110 9.83 12.88 5.00
N GLY A 111 10.53 12.20 5.95
CA GLY A 111 10.84 12.71 7.28
C GLY A 111 9.59 12.89 8.16
N SER A 112 8.53 12.15 7.88
CA SER A 112 7.28 12.24 8.65
C SER A 112 7.35 11.42 9.94
N LYS A 113 8.10 10.32 9.94
CA LYS A 113 8.32 9.43 11.09
C LYS A 113 8.99 10.17 12.25
N GLU A 114 10.00 10.99 11.97
CA GLU A 114 10.70 11.82 12.97
C GLU A 114 9.77 12.81 13.66
N LYS A 115 8.70 13.20 13.00
CA LYS A 115 7.65 14.09 13.52
C LYS A 115 6.50 13.33 14.20
N GLY A 116 6.68 12.02 14.47
CA GLY A 116 5.67 11.17 15.08
C GLY A 116 4.42 10.96 14.24
N ARG A 117 4.51 11.05 12.91
CA ARG A 117 3.37 10.90 12.00
C ARG A 117 3.42 9.57 11.26
N THR A 118 2.24 9.02 11.03
CA THR A 118 2.02 7.77 10.28
C THR A 118 1.51 8.03 8.85
N PHE A 119 1.71 9.22 8.33
CA PHE A 119 1.29 9.62 6.99
C PHE A 119 2.20 10.73 6.44
N VAL A 120 2.20 10.89 5.13
CA VAL A 120 2.96 11.93 4.40
C VAL A 120 2.01 13.05 3.99
N TYR A 121 2.39 14.29 4.23
CA TYR A 121 1.71 15.42 3.59
C TYR A 121 2.15 15.57 2.13
N TRP A 122 1.24 16.02 1.28
CA TRP A 122 1.52 16.25 -0.14
C TRP A 122 2.71 17.22 -0.35
N THR A 123 2.91 18.21 0.55
CA THR A 123 4.03 19.14 0.52
C THR A 123 5.38 18.49 0.85
N GLU A 124 5.39 17.33 1.49
CA GLU A 124 6.59 16.62 1.90
C GLU A 124 7.07 15.62 0.83
N VAL A 125 6.25 15.31 -0.16
CA VAL A 125 6.63 14.43 -1.27
C VAL A 125 7.91 14.91 -1.97
N LYS A 126 8.10 16.23 -2.08
CA LYS A 126 9.30 16.83 -2.67
C LYS A 126 10.61 16.55 -1.89
N ARG A 127 10.50 16.08 -0.66
CA ARG A 127 11.65 15.69 0.18
C ARG A 127 12.11 14.26 -0.06
N ILE A 128 11.25 13.45 -0.66
CA ILE A 128 11.59 12.06 -0.97
C ILE A 128 12.72 12.06 -1.99
N PRO A 129 13.86 11.42 -1.68
CA PRO A 129 14.98 11.39 -2.62
C PRO A 129 14.63 10.64 -3.90
N SER A 130 15.09 11.18 -5.03
CA SER A 130 14.83 10.56 -6.33
C SER A 130 15.44 9.17 -6.48
N THR A 131 16.60 8.95 -5.88
CA THR A 131 17.30 7.65 -5.86
C THR A 131 16.46 6.57 -5.18
N ASP A 132 15.90 6.88 -4.02
CA ASP A 132 15.09 5.96 -3.23
C ASP A 132 13.78 5.63 -3.94
N LEU A 133 13.10 6.65 -4.48
CA LEU A 133 11.87 6.45 -5.23
C LEU A 133 12.11 5.64 -6.53
N ALA A 134 13.25 5.86 -7.19
CA ALA A 134 13.66 5.08 -8.36
C ALA A 134 13.95 3.62 -8.00
N THR A 135 14.57 3.36 -6.84
CA THR A 135 14.84 2.00 -6.37
C THR A 135 13.55 1.24 -6.07
N ILE A 136 12.61 1.87 -5.36
CA ILE A 136 11.27 1.31 -5.13
C ILE A 136 10.60 0.99 -6.46
N GLU A 137 10.61 1.93 -7.40
CA GLU A 137 9.97 1.75 -8.71
C GLU A 137 10.58 0.60 -9.50
N ARG A 138 11.92 0.50 -9.57
CA ARG A 138 12.60 -0.60 -10.26
C ARG A 138 12.21 -1.96 -9.71
N LEU A 139 12.14 -2.09 -8.38
CA LEU A 139 11.73 -3.33 -7.74
C LEU A 139 10.29 -3.71 -8.09
N TRP A 140 9.36 -2.76 -7.97
CA TRP A 140 7.97 -3.01 -8.34
C TRP A 140 7.82 -3.40 -9.82
N ASN A 141 8.50 -2.69 -10.72
CA ASN A 141 8.45 -3.00 -12.16
C ASN A 141 9.07 -4.36 -12.48
N LYS A 142 10.25 -4.67 -11.93
CA LYS A 142 10.96 -5.93 -12.18
C LYS A 142 10.07 -7.13 -11.82
N PHE A 143 9.66 -7.22 -10.57
CA PHE A 143 8.93 -8.39 -10.08
C PHE A 143 7.48 -8.46 -10.57
N SER A 144 6.85 -7.35 -10.90
CA SER A 144 5.51 -7.35 -11.51
C SER A 144 5.52 -7.44 -13.04
N LYS A 145 6.69 -7.56 -13.67
CA LYS A 145 6.83 -7.55 -15.13
C LYS A 145 6.22 -6.30 -15.77
N GLY A 146 6.43 -5.15 -15.13
CA GLY A 146 5.91 -3.85 -15.59
C GLY A 146 4.41 -3.62 -15.35
N LYS A 147 3.75 -4.48 -14.59
CA LYS A 147 2.31 -4.34 -14.31
C LYS A 147 2.01 -3.36 -13.19
N PHE A 148 2.88 -3.27 -12.19
CA PHE A 148 2.74 -2.43 -11.01
C PHE A 148 3.86 -1.38 -10.95
N GLY A 149 3.64 -0.33 -10.17
CA GLY A 149 4.58 0.76 -9.96
C GLY A 149 3.95 2.13 -10.17
N TYR A 150 4.62 3.17 -9.67
CA TYR A 150 4.16 4.56 -9.79
C TYR A 150 4.26 5.08 -11.22
N SER A 151 5.22 4.59 -12.01
CA SER A 151 5.33 4.95 -13.44
C SER A 151 4.13 4.45 -14.23
N VAL A 152 3.65 3.24 -13.93
CA VAL A 152 2.44 2.67 -14.53
C VAL A 152 1.21 3.48 -14.11
N GLN A 153 1.11 3.83 -12.83
CA GLN A 153 0.06 4.70 -12.30
C GLN A 153 0.08 6.07 -12.98
N LYS A 154 1.27 6.67 -13.17
CA LYS A 154 1.44 7.94 -13.89
C LYS A 154 0.96 7.83 -15.34
N LYS A 155 1.28 6.75 -16.03
CA LYS A 155 0.77 6.49 -17.40
C LYS A 155 -0.76 6.47 -17.43
N LYS A 156 -1.40 5.75 -16.48
CA LYS A 156 -2.86 5.71 -16.36
C LYS A 156 -3.45 7.07 -15.97
N TRP A 157 -2.76 7.83 -15.11
CA TRP A 157 -3.14 9.20 -14.75
C TRP A 157 -3.18 10.13 -15.96
N ARG A 158 -2.16 10.11 -16.79
CA ARG A 158 -2.11 10.88 -18.04
C ARG A 158 -3.26 10.50 -19.01
N GLN A 159 -3.54 9.20 -19.13
CA GLN A 159 -4.66 8.69 -19.93
C GLN A 159 -6.04 9.14 -19.43
N SER A 160 -6.15 9.40 -18.13
CA SER A 160 -7.37 9.92 -17.49
C SER A 160 -7.42 11.45 -17.50
N LYS A 161 -6.46 12.14 -18.17
CA LYS A 161 -6.38 13.60 -18.25
C LYS A 161 -6.40 14.30 -16.87
N GLY A 162 -5.91 13.63 -15.83
CA GLY A 162 -5.91 14.13 -14.46
C GLY A 162 -7.25 14.02 -13.72
N ASP A 163 -8.23 13.36 -14.30
CA ASP A 163 -9.46 13.00 -13.61
C ASP A 163 -9.21 11.85 -12.65
N PHE A 164 -9.38 12.14 -11.36
CA PHE A 164 -9.10 11.19 -10.28
C PHE A 164 -10.08 10.02 -10.24
N GLU A 165 -11.34 10.24 -10.55
CA GLU A 165 -12.36 9.19 -10.52
C GLU A 165 -12.18 8.22 -11.69
N ALA A 166 -12.00 8.74 -12.88
CA ALA A 166 -11.67 7.95 -14.05
C ALA A 166 -10.36 7.17 -13.88
N TRP A 167 -9.37 7.76 -13.22
CA TRP A 167 -8.12 7.11 -12.90
C TRP A 167 -8.30 5.97 -11.89
N CYS A 168 -9.00 6.21 -10.76
CA CYS A 168 -9.30 5.17 -9.77
C CYS A 168 -10.01 3.97 -10.40
N LYS A 169 -10.93 4.22 -11.31
CA LYS A 169 -11.62 3.17 -12.06
C LYS A 169 -10.66 2.34 -12.92
N LYS A 170 -9.75 3.00 -13.64
CA LYS A 170 -8.77 2.33 -14.50
C LYS A 170 -7.80 1.42 -13.73
N ILE A 171 -7.39 1.81 -12.54
CA ILE A 171 -6.47 1.04 -11.71
C ILE A 171 -7.18 0.12 -10.70
N GLY A 172 -8.52 0.05 -10.79
CA GLY A 172 -9.32 -0.86 -9.97
C GLY A 172 -9.44 -0.45 -8.50
N TRP A 173 -9.39 0.86 -8.22
CA TRP A 173 -9.59 1.39 -6.86
C TRP A 173 -11.04 1.77 -6.57
N THR A 174 -11.94 1.31 -7.41
CA THR A 174 -13.38 1.41 -7.21
C THR A 174 -14.00 0.04 -6.99
N THR A 175 -15.14 0.00 -6.33
CA THR A 175 -15.97 -1.18 -6.16
C THR A 175 -17.43 -0.79 -6.32
N THR A 176 -18.27 -1.74 -6.70
CA THR A 176 -19.70 -1.53 -6.82
C THR A 176 -20.38 -2.06 -5.56
N ASP A 177 -21.19 -1.22 -4.93
CA ASP A 177 -21.99 -1.58 -3.76
C ASP A 177 -23.47 -1.40 -4.15
N GLY A 178 -24.12 -2.49 -4.55
CA GLY A 178 -25.41 -2.45 -5.20
C GLY A 178 -25.33 -1.77 -6.58
N GLU A 179 -26.08 -0.70 -6.77
CA GLU A 179 -26.08 0.11 -8.01
C GLU A 179 -25.09 1.29 -7.98
N VAL A 180 -24.42 1.52 -6.83
CA VAL A 180 -23.55 2.69 -6.64
C VAL A 180 -22.09 2.29 -6.74
N GLU A 181 -21.35 2.91 -7.66
CA GLU A 181 -19.90 2.81 -7.73
C GLU A 181 -19.28 3.71 -6.64
N ARG A 182 -18.41 3.14 -5.80
CA ARG A 182 -17.67 3.87 -4.77
C ARG A 182 -16.18 3.57 -4.82
N LYS A 183 -15.37 4.44 -4.25
CA LYS A 183 -13.95 4.19 -4.02
C LYS A 183 -13.78 3.13 -2.94
N LYS A 184 -12.78 2.26 -3.12
CA LYS A 184 -12.42 1.25 -2.12
C LYS A 184 -11.97 1.92 -0.83
N ARG A 185 -12.25 1.27 0.29
CA ARG A 185 -11.87 1.79 1.62
C ARG A 185 -10.40 1.51 1.88
N TRP A 186 -9.67 2.55 2.26
CA TRP A 186 -8.24 2.44 2.55
C TRP A 186 -7.94 1.73 3.86
N PHE A 187 -8.90 1.69 4.76
CA PHE A 187 -8.81 0.95 6.01
C PHE A 187 -9.42 -0.44 5.83
N GLY A 188 -8.60 -1.41 5.77
CA GLY A 188 -8.95 -2.79 5.52
C GLY A 188 -8.50 -3.22 4.13
N ALA A 189 -7.36 -3.86 4.08
CA ALA A 189 -6.75 -4.37 2.85
C ALA A 189 -7.65 -5.34 2.07
N SER A 190 -8.74 -5.81 2.66
CA SER A 190 -9.65 -6.80 2.08
C SER A 190 -10.33 -6.38 0.78
N GLU A 191 -10.43 -5.08 0.50
CA GLU A 191 -11.05 -4.61 -0.74
C GLU A 191 -10.03 -4.52 -1.91
N PHE A 192 -8.73 -4.52 -1.62
CA PHE A 192 -7.68 -4.44 -2.64
C PHE A 192 -7.21 -5.82 -3.08
N ILE A 193 -6.67 -5.89 -4.29
CA ILE A 193 -6.28 -7.15 -4.91
C ILE A 193 -4.77 -7.27 -4.88
N TYR A 194 -4.25 -8.13 -4.00
CA TYR A 194 -2.83 -8.43 -3.87
C TYR A 194 -2.47 -9.72 -4.65
N ASP A 195 -2.82 -9.72 -5.92
CA ASP A 195 -2.58 -10.85 -6.82
C ASP A 195 -2.12 -10.32 -8.18
N LEU A 196 -0.93 -10.73 -8.61
CA LEU A 196 -0.34 -10.27 -9.86
C LEU A 196 -1.22 -10.59 -11.08
N LYS A 197 -1.92 -11.71 -11.08
CA LYS A 197 -2.75 -12.13 -12.22
C LYS A 197 -4.09 -11.41 -12.26
N LYS A 198 -4.72 -11.22 -11.10
CA LYS A 198 -6.09 -10.68 -10.97
C LYS A 198 -6.15 -9.16 -10.92
N ALA A 199 -5.15 -8.51 -10.31
CA ALA A 199 -5.15 -7.05 -10.17
C ALA A 199 -4.98 -6.37 -11.54
N PRO A 200 -5.64 -5.24 -11.79
CA PRO A 200 -5.41 -4.45 -13.01
C PRO A 200 -4.05 -3.76 -12.98
N GLU A 201 -3.60 -3.29 -14.15
CA GLU A 201 -2.35 -2.53 -14.27
C GLU A 201 -2.39 -1.26 -13.43
N GLY A 202 -1.32 -1.01 -12.68
CA GLY A 202 -1.18 0.15 -11.81
C GLY A 202 -1.98 0.04 -10.50
N HIS A 203 -2.54 -1.13 -10.17
CA HIS A 203 -3.26 -1.34 -8.93
C HIS A 203 -2.39 -1.12 -7.70
N LEU A 204 -1.15 -1.57 -7.75
CA LEU A 204 -0.16 -1.45 -6.68
C LEU A 204 1.03 -0.56 -7.13
N PRO A 205 1.78 0.02 -6.19
CA PRO A 205 1.51 0.09 -4.76
C PRO A 205 0.37 1.05 -4.42
N LEU A 206 -0.28 0.82 -3.28
CA LEU A 206 -1.31 1.72 -2.79
C LEU A 206 -0.64 2.96 -2.19
N THR A 207 -1.13 4.11 -2.58
CA THR A 207 -0.73 5.35 -1.93
C THR A 207 -1.80 5.70 -0.92
N SER A 208 -1.40 5.98 0.30
CA SER A 208 -2.32 6.38 1.36
C SER A 208 -3.05 7.67 0.96
N ALA A 209 -4.16 7.52 0.24
CA ALA A 209 -5.03 8.60 -0.20
C ALA A 209 -5.95 9.10 0.94
N LEU A 210 -5.64 8.73 2.18
CA LEU A 210 -6.43 9.09 3.36
C LEU A 210 -6.59 10.59 3.56
N ARG A 211 -5.81 11.39 2.83
CA ARG A 211 -5.82 12.85 2.92
C ARG A 211 -6.07 13.52 1.57
N GLY A 212 -6.82 12.86 0.72
CA GLY A 212 -7.26 13.39 -0.57
C GLY A 212 -6.34 13.07 -1.75
N THR A 213 -6.67 13.65 -2.90
CA THR A 213 -6.00 13.37 -4.18
C THR A 213 -4.64 14.04 -4.32
N SER A 214 -4.32 15.00 -3.44
CA SER A 214 -3.12 15.83 -3.56
C SER A 214 -1.84 15.03 -3.39
N LEU A 215 -1.80 14.06 -2.47
CA LEU A 215 -0.60 13.25 -2.24
C LEU A 215 -0.21 12.45 -3.48
N ILE A 216 -1.16 11.71 -4.06
CA ILE A 216 -0.87 10.90 -5.24
C ILE A 216 -0.50 11.78 -6.43
N LYS A 217 -1.15 12.93 -6.60
CA LYS A 217 -0.83 13.89 -7.66
C LYS A 217 0.61 14.37 -7.55
N GLU A 218 1.06 14.78 -6.36
CA GLU A 218 2.45 15.21 -6.15
C GLU A 218 3.43 14.06 -6.35
N LEU A 219 3.12 12.85 -5.89
CA LEU A 219 3.95 11.68 -6.09
C LEU A 219 4.11 11.33 -7.57
N LEU A 220 3.03 11.36 -8.34
CA LEU A 220 3.06 11.12 -9.78
C LEU A 220 3.71 12.27 -10.58
N ASN A 221 3.82 13.47 -9.99
CA ASN A 221 4.52 14.61 -10.56
C ASN A 221 5.95 14.77 -10.01
N HIS A 222 6.44 13.83 -9.23
CA HIS A 222 7.81 13.89 -8.71
C HIS A 222 8.83 13.97 -9.85
N PRO A 223 9.92 14.78 -9.71
CA PRO A 223 10.93 14.99 -10.76
C PRO A 223 11.60 13.70 -11.24
N VAL A 224 11.68 12.67 -10.41
CA VAL A 224 12.25 11.36 -10.79
C VAL A 224 11.61 10.78 -12.06
N TRP A 225 10.37 11.11 -12.32
CA TRP A 225 9.64 10.61 -13.50
C TRP A 225 9.85 11.45 -14.78
N GLU A 226 10.56 12.56 -14.71
CA GLU A 226 10.84 13.40 -15.88
C GLU A 226 11.95 12.83 -16.72
N ASN A 227 12.92 12.17 -16.08
CA ASN A 227 14.02 11.49 -16.70
C ASN A 227 13.79 9.98 -16.70
N ASP A 228 14.31 9.28 -17.72
CA ASP A 228 14.27 7.82 -17.78
C ASP A 228 15.37 7.14 -16.93
N ASP A 229 16.08 7.90 -16.11
CA ASP A 229 17.20 7.40 -15.28
C ASP A 229 16.76 6.35 -14.26
N TRP A 230 15.51 6.44 -13.80
CA TRP A 230 14.93 5.43 -12.91
C TRP A 230 14.77 4.05 -13.57
N LYS A 231 14.77 3.96 -14.91
CA LYS A 231 14.71 2.70 -15.66
C LYS A 231 16.06 2.02 -15.78
N LYS A 232 17.16 2.77 -15.67
CA LYS A 232 18.51 2.24 -15.78
C LYS A 232 18.84 1.45 -14.51
N GLU A 233 19.45 0.31 -14.69
CA GLU A 233 20.06 -0.39 -13.56
C GLU A 233 21.20 0.46 -12.99
N PRO A 234 21.34 0.50 -11.66
CA PRO A 234 22.38 1.29 -11.00
C PRO A 234 23.76 0.72 -11.16
#